data_b505c1a5bffae83c40ba44e50e5e8c2d
#
_entry.id   b505c1a5bffae83c40ba44e50e5e8c2d
#
_cell.length_a   1.000
_cell.length_b   1.000
_cell.length_c   1.000
_cell.angle_alpha   90.00
_cell.angle_beta   90.00
_cell.angle_gamma   90.00
#
_symmetry.space_group_name_H-M   'P 1'
#
loop_
_entity.id
_entity.type
_entity.pdbx_description
1 polymer ?
#
loop_
_entity_poly.entity_id
_entity_poly.type
_entity_poly.pdbx_seq_one_letter_code
_entity_poly.pdbx_strand_id
1 'polypeptide(L)'
;LAAPTDLFHSLRLHRFGKLDPTFRLAAGGLERAVHTPDGPGVIRIETRDRRGFEVQAWGPGRAWLLDRSLGMLGVDDGSDRFRPDHPRLRRMHRGLAGLRLCRSPTVFETFVTVVLQQRVAWRDAVRSFLDLVRSFAEPAPQSSLRCFPAPAVFRDLGLARYRWAGVDAQRARTLIQGATSWRRLEALAHRDPIESARRLQSLPGVGVWTSQSVLGFGLGWADAVPAGDHDLPRLVGAVLADEPRADDARMLELLAPFRGHRWRVIRLLHESGVPPPRFGPRRGPGVGPAPGRRGGPRRRGSG
;
A
#
# COMPACT_ATOMS: atom_id res chain seq x y z
N LEU A 1 -4.58 21.08 -13.13
CA LEU A 1 -3.75 21.04 -11.91
C LEU A 1 -2.78 22.23 -11.91
N ALA A 2 -2.63 22.91 -10.77
CA ALA A 2 -1.79 24.10 -10.64
C ALA A 2 -0.29 23.80 -10.81
N ALA A 3 0.15 22.55 -10.59
CA ALA A 3 1.49 22.05 -10.82
C ALA A 3 1.45 20.67 -11.49
N PRO A 4 2.47 20.27 -12.25
CA PRO A 4 2.54 18.93 -12.83
C PRO A 4 2.48 17.85 -11.74
N THR A 5 1.75 16.77 -12.00
CA THR A 5 1.69 15.62 -11.11
C THR A 5 2.60 14.53 -11.64
N ASP A 6 3.49 14.03 -10.79
CA ASP A 6 4.28 12.85 -11.05
C ASP A 6 3.51 11.60 -10.61
N LEU A 7 2.83 10.97 -11.55
CA LEU A 7 2.04 9.76 -11.28
C LEU A 7 2.89 8.60 -10.78
N PHE A 8 4.11 8.46 -11.31
CA PHE A 8 4.97 7.34 -10.95
C PHE A 8 5.36 7.40 -9.47
N HIS A 9 5.98 8.50 -9.01
CA HIS A 9 6.36 8.67 -7.60
C HIS A 9 5.14 8.73 -6.67
N SER A 10 4.03 9.30 -7.14
CA SER A 10 2.81 9.37 -6.33
C SER A 10 2.17 8.01 -6.07
N LEU A 11 2.21 7.10 -7.06
CA LEU A 11 1.43 5.86 -7.04
C LEU A 11 2.25 4.57 -6.94
N ARG A 12 3.58 4.62 -7.08
CA ARG A 12 4.40 3.39 -7.07
C ARG A 12 4.26 2.56 -5.78
N LEU A 13 3.97 3.19 -4.64
CA LEU A 13 3.73 2.51 -3.37
C LEU A 13 2.30 1.96 -3.23
N HIS A 14 1.38 2.31 -4.13
CA HIS A 14 0.08 1.67 -4.23
C HIS A 14 0.13 0.34 -4.99
N ARG A 15 1.21 0.12 -5.76
CA ARG A 15 1.46 -1.15 -6.43
C ARG A 15 2.09 -2.14 -5.48
N PHE A 16 1.46 -3.29 -5.29
CA PHE A 16 1.91 -4.28 -4.31
C PHE A 16 2.95 -5.25 -4.89
N GLY A 17 4.13 -4.74 -5.14
CA GLY A 17 5.24 -5.46 -5.77
C GLY A 17 5.27 -5.33 -7.29
N LYS A 18 6.40 -5.73 -7.89
CA LYS A 18 6.64 -5.58 -9.34
C LYS A 18 5.72 -6.45 -10.21
N LEU A 19 5.23 -7.55 -9.68
CA LEU A 19 4.40 -8.54 -10.39
C LEU A 19 2.91 -8.42 -10.03
N ASP A 20 2.49 -7.31 -9.46
CA ASP A 20 1.08 -7.03 -9.13
C ASP A 20 0.21 -7.15 -10.38
N PRO A 21 -0.71 -8.14 -10.46
CA PRO A 21 -1.52 -8.36 -11.65
C PRO A 21 -2.74 -7.43 -11.72
N THR A 22 -2.96 -6.60 -10.71
CA THR A 22 -4.10 -5.67 -10.63
C THR A 22 -3.72 -4.25 -11.05
N PHE A 23 -2.40 -3.98 -11.17
CA PHE A 23 -1.91 -2.61 -11.32
C PHE A 23 -0.71 -2.53 -12.26
N ARG A 24 -0.87 -1.84 -13.38
CA ARG A 24 0.20 -1.45 -14.29
C ARG A 24 0.49 0.03 -14.13
N LEU A 25 1.74 0.37 -13.88
CA LEU A 25 2.22 1.74 -13.73
C LEU A 25 3.43 1.96 -14.63
N ALA A 26 3.39 3.01 -15.44
CA ALA A 26 4.45 3.46 -16.33
C ALA A 26 4.62 4.98 -16.23
N ALA A 27 5.68 5.53 -16.83
CA ALA A 27 5.95 6.98 -16.81
C ALA A 27 4.82 7.82 -17.42
N GLY A 28 4.10 7.28 -18.43
CA GLY A 28 3.02 8.00 -19.13
C GLY A 28 1.63 7.78 -18.54
N GLY A 29 1.47 6.93 -17.52
CA GLY A 29 0.15 6.67 -16.97
C GLY A 29 0.04 5.37 -16.19
N LEU A 30 -1.18 5.05 -15.82
CA LEU A 30 -1.52 3.84 -15.07
C LEU A 30 -2.74 3.14 -15.65
N GLU A 31 -2.82 1.86 -15.36
CA GLU A 31 -4.03 1.05 -15.53
C GLU A 31 -4.23 0.23 -14.27
N ARG A 32 -5.41 0.26 -13.69
CA ARG A 32 -5.73 -0.43 -12.44
C ARG A 32 -7.08 -1.14 -12.53
N ALA A 33 -7.11 -2.39 -12.10
CA ALA A 33 -8.30 -3.21 -12.06
C ALA A 33 -8.68 -3.50 -10.61
N VAL A 34 -9.92 -3.17 -10.24
CA VAL A 34 -10.42 -3.30 -8.86
C VAL A 34 -11.83 -3.89 -8.85
N HIS A 35 -12.20 -4.48 -7.73
CA HIS A 35 -13.58 -4.82 -7.44
C HIS A 35 -14.20 -3.69 -6.62
N THR A 36 -15.07 -2.91 -7.26
CA THR A 36 -15.79 -1.78 -6.62
C THR A 36 -17.09 -2.26 -5.98
N PRO A 37 -17.78 -1.43 -5.19
CA PRO A 37 -19.13 -1.75 -4.72
C PRO A 37 -20.15 -2.07 -5.83
N ASP A 38 -19.93 -1.52 -7.03
CA ASP A 38 -20.81 -1.72 -8.20
C ASP A 38 -20.35 -2.90 -9.08
N GLY A 39 -19.29 -3.60 -8.68
CA GLY A 39 -18.72 -4.74 -9.39
C GLY A 39 -17.30 -4.47 -9.95
N PRO A 40 -16.78 -5.37 -10.79
CA PRO A 40 -15.43 -5.24 -11.34
C PRO A 40 -15.34 -4.02 -12.27
N GLY A 41 -14.20 -3.33 -12.19
CA GLY A 41 -13.93 -2.16 -13.03
C GLY A 41 -12.44 -1.99 -13.30
N VAL A 42 -12.14 -1.34 -14.40
CA VAL A 42 -10.80 -0.92 -14.80
C VAL A 42 -10.80 0.59 -14.99
N ILE A 43 -9.76 1.24 -14.50
CA ILE A 43 -9.48 2.64 -14.79
C ILE A 43 -8.10 2.75 -15.44
N ARG A 44 -8.03 3.53 -16.51
CA ARG A 44 -6.80 3.97 -17.16
C ARG A 44 -6.69 5.48 -17.03
N ILE A 45 -5.53 5.95 -16.62
CA ILE A 45 -5.20 7.38 -16.51
C ILE A 45 -3.91 7.59 -17.30
N GLU A 46 -3.96 8.43 -18.30
CA GLU A 46 -2.82 8.76 -19.15
C GLU A 46 -2.52 10.26 -19.08
N THR A 47 -1.24 10.59 -19.01
CA THR A 47 -0.78 11.97 -19.09
C THR A 47 -0.87 12.43 -20.54
N ARG A 48 -1.61 13.50 -20.82
CA ARG A 48 -1.73 14.09 -22.17
C ARG A 48 -0.74 15.20 -22.42
N ASP A 49 -0.56 16.04 -21.42
CA ASP A 49 0.42 17.12 -21.42
C ASP A 49 0.93 17.40 -20.00
N ARG A 50 1.63 18.52 -19.82
CA ARG A 50 2.17 18.86 -18.49
C ARG A 50 1.13 19.13 -17.41
N ARG A 51 -0.15 19.28 -17.75
CA ARG A 51 -1.21 19.68 -16.82
C ARG A 51 -2.48 18.84 -16.93
N GLY A 52 -2.61 18.04 -17.97
CA GLY A 52 -3.82 17.28 -18.29
C GLY A 52 -3.65 15.79 -18.15
N PHE A 53 -4.75 15.15 -17.79
CA PHE A 53 -4.90 13.70 -17.76
C PHE A 53 -6.13 13.30 -18.54
N GLU A 54 -6.02 12.23 -19.30
CA GLU A 54 -7.18 11.52 -19.84
C GLU A 54 -7.50 10.37 -18.91
N VAL A 55 -8.78 10.25 -18.54
CA VAL A 55 -9.28 9.19 -17.67
C VAL A 55 -10.36 8.41 -18.38
N GLN A 56 -10.16 7.10 -18.47
CA GLN A 56 -11.10 6.17 -19.04
C GLN A 56 -11.40 5.06 -18.05
N ALA A 57 -12.64 4.57 -17.99
CA ALA A 57 -13.01 3.45 -17.14
C ALA A 57 -14.00 2.51 -17.82
N TRP A 58 -13.89 1.22 -17.50
CA TRP A 58 -14.69 0.14 -18.08
C TRP A 58 -15.25 -0.79 -17.01
N GLY A 59 -16.25 -1.57 -17.39
CA GLY A 59 -16.92 -2.54 -16.55
C GLY A 59 -18.05 -1.96 -15.69
N PRO A 60 -18.73 -2.80 -14.90
CA PRO A 60 -19.79 -2.37 -13.99
C PRO A 60 -19.35 -1.27 -13.02
N GLY A 61 -18.12 -1.36 -12.51
CA GLY A 61 -17.55 -0.38 -11.57
C GLY A 61 -17.07 0.94 -12.18
N ARG A 62 -17.32 1.21 -13.48
CA ARG A 62 -16.81 2.40 -14.17
C ARG A 62 -17.23 3.73 -13.53
N ALA A 63 -18.49 3.86 -13.15
CA ALA A 63 -19.00 5.10 -12.55
C ALA A 63 -18.30 5.39 -11.20
N TRP A 64 -18.15 4.38 -10.38
CA TRP A 64 -17.40 4.47 -9.12
C TRP A 64 -15.95 4.93 -9.34
N LEU A 65 -15.27 4.39 -10.33
CA LEU A 65 -13.86 4.72 -10.62
C LEU A 65 -13.71 6.14 -11.17
N LEU A 66 -14.60 6.58 -12.06
CA LEU A 66 -14.57 7.95 -12.58
C LEU A 66 -14.82 8.98 -11.47
N ASP A 67 -15.77 8.74 -10.59
CA ASP A 67 -16.05 9.60 -9.43
C ASP A 67 -14.83 9.79 -8.52
N ARG A 68 -14.01 8.75 -8.38
CA ARG A 68 -12.81 8.76 -7.53
C ARG A 68 -11.51 9.17 -8.21
N SER A 69 -11.55 9.39 -9.51
CA SER A 69 -10.34 9.65 -10.31
C SER A 69 -9.55 10.86 -9.85
N LEU A 70 -10.20 11.94 -9.43
CA LEU A 70 -9.53 13.13 -8.91
C LEU A 70 -8.80 12.85 -7.60
N GLY A 71 -9.39 12.04 -6.71
CA GLY A 71 -8.72 11.58 -5.49
C GLY A 71 -7.52 10.66 -5.79
N MET A 72 -7.65 9.78 -6.80
CA MET A 72 -6.55 8.93 -7.27
C MET A 72 -5.39 9.73 -7.86
N LEU A 73 -5.66 10.92 -8.39
CA LEU A 73 -4.65 11.87 -8.89
C LEU A 73 -4.12 12.80 -7.79
N GLY A 74 -4.70 12.78 -6.59
CA GLY A 74 -4.31 13.67 -5.49
C GLY A 74 -4.55 15.14 -5.79
N VAL A 75 -5.64 15.48 -6.51
CA VAL A 75 -5.94 16.86 -6.92
C VAL A 75 -6.08 17.78 -5.71
N ASP A 76 -6.74 17.30 -4.66
CA ASP A 76 -7.05 18.07 -3.43
C ASP A 76 -6.17 17.64 -2.26
N ASP A 77 -4.91 17.27 -2.52
CA ASP A 77 -4.01 16.75 -1.48
C ASP A 77 -3.40 17.84 -0.59
N GLY A 78 -3.65 19.13 -0.85
CA GLY A 78 -3.13 20.26 -0.07
C GLY A 78 -1.61 20.48 -0.22
N SER A 79 -0.98 19.95 -1.28
CA SER A 79 0.45 20.13 -1.54
C SER A 79 0.86 21.58 -1.77
N ASP A 80 -0.06 22.39 -2.26
CA ASP A 80 0.10 23.83 -2.47
C ASP A 80 0.35 24.62 -1.18
N ARG A 81 -0.06 24.10 -0.03
CA ARG A 81 0.13 24.70 1.30
C ARG A 81 1.37 24.19 2.04
N PHE A 82 2.02 23.16 1.53
CA PHE A 82 3.19 22.59 2.20
C PHE A 82 4.45 23.38 1.91
N ARG A 83 5.04 23.96 2.96
CA ARG A 83 6.28 24.76 2.91
C ARG A 83 7.22 24.28 4.02
N PRO A 84 8.01 23.22 3.80
CA PRO A 84 8.90 22.71 4.84
C PRO A 84 10.08 23.64 5.08
N ASP A 85 10.33 23.99 6.36
CA ASP A 85 11.49 24.82 6.73
C ASP A 85 12.79 24.00 6.83
N HIS A 86 12.70 22.70 7.04
CA HIS A 86 13.86 21.83 7.16
C HIS A 86 14.65 21.72 5.85
N PRO A 87 15.98 22.01 5.82
CA PRO A 87 16.75 22.11 4.57
C PRO A 87 16.72 20.86 3.68
N ARG A 88 16.81 19.65 4.30
CA ARG A 88 16.75 18.38 3.57
C ARG A 88 15.37 18.16 2.96
N LEU A 89 14.29 18.45 3.70
CA LEU A 89 12.93 18.35 3.17
C LEU A 89 12.66 19.36 2.05
N ARG A 90 13.16 20.59 2.13
CA ARG A 90 13.06 21.56 1.04
C ARG A 90 13.72 21.05 -0.24
N ARG A 91 14.89 20.42 -0.12
CA ARG A 91 15.59 19.82 -1.27
C ARG A 91 14.79 18.68 -1.88
N MET A 92 14.31 17.75 -1.03
CA MET A 92 13.47 16.61 -1.45
C MET A 92 12.16 17.08 -2.09
N HIS A 93 11.50 18.06 -1.49
CA HIS A 93 10.24 18.61 -2.01
C HIS A 93 10.43 19.29 -3.38
N ARG A 94 11.54 20.00 -3.59
CA ARG A 94 11.85 20.56 -4.92
C ARG A 94 12.14 19.47 -5.95
N GLY A 95 12.90 18.45 -5.58
CA GLY A 95 13.18 17.30 -6.46
C GLY A 95 11.97 16.46 -6.80
N LEU A 96 10.95 16.46 -5.93
CA LEU A 96 9.71 15.69 -6.05
C LEU A 96 8.48 16.62 -6.09
N ALA A 97 8.59 17.76 -6.80
CA ALA A 97 7.54 18.79 -6.83
C ALA A 97 6.18 18.29 -7.32
N GLY A 98 6.16 17.21 -8.12
CA GLY A 98 4.95 16.56 -8.60
C GLY A 98 4.39 15.46 -7.69
N LEU A 99 5.03 15.16 -6.54
CA LEU A 99 4.55 14.14 -5.61
C LEU A 99 3.22 14.55 -5.00
N ARG A 100 2.21 13.69 -5.15
CA ARG A 100 0.86 13.85 -4.60
C ARG A 100 0.52 12.75 -3.60
N LEU A 101 -0.38 13.06 -2.69
CA LEU A 101 -0.99 12.08 -1.79
C LEU A 101 -2.25 11.52 -2.45
N CYS A 102 -2.04 10.53 -3.28
CA CYS A 102 -3.11 9.86 -4.01
C CYS A 102 -3.95 8.98 -3.08
N ARG A 103 -5.24 8.85 -3.40
CA ARG A 103 -6.16 7.94 -2.73
C ARG A 103 -6.26 6.61 -3.49
N SER A 104 -6.52 5.54 -2.78
CA SER A 104 -6.89 4.27 -3.41
C SER A 104 -8.34 4.36 -3.95
N PRO A 105 -8.67 3.67 -5.04
CA PRO A 105 -10.05 3.61 -5.53
C PRO A 105 -10.99 2.90 -4.56
N THR A 106 -10.48 1.99 -3.72
CA THR A 106 -11.23 1.32 -2.65
C THR A 106 -10.42 1.28 -1.37
N VAL A 107 -11.08 1.50 -0.24
CA VAL A 107 -10.46 1.41 1.09
C VAL A 107 -10.20 -0.03 1.48
N PHE A 108 -11.09 -0.95 1.07
CA PHE A 108 -10.97 -2.37 1.37
C PHE A 108 -9.68 -2.97 0.80
N GLU A 109 -9.33 -2.67 -0.45
CA GLU A 109 -8.08 -3.16 -1.05
C GLU A 109 -6.86 -2.67 -0.26
N THR A 110 -6.83 -1.39 0.11
CA THR A 110 -5.75 -0.86 0.94
C THR A 110 -5.73 -1.52 2.31
N PHE A 111 -6.88 -1.76 2.92
CA PHE A 111 -6.97 -2.49 4.18
C PHE A 111 -6.34 -3.88 4.08
N VAL A 112 -6.68 -4.64 3.03
CA VAL A 112 -6.11 -5.98 2.81
C VAL A 112 -4.60 -5.91 2.65
N THR A 113 -4.10 -5.03 1.78
CA THR A 113 -2.65 -4.91 1.53
C THR A 113 -1.87 -4.49 2.77
N VAL A 114 -2.43 -3.62 3.61
CA VAL A 114 -1.83 -3.21 4.89
C VAL A 114 -1.85 -4.37 5.90
N VAL A 115 -2.95 -5.10 6.05
CA VAL A 115 -3.02 -6.26 6.96
C VAL A 115 -2.04 -7.35 6.55
N LEU A 116 -1.85 -7.60 5.25
CA LEU A 116 -0.86 -8.58 4.78
C LEU A 116 0.58 -8.23 5.18
N GLN A 117 0.89 -6.96 5.43
CA GLN A 117 2.21 -6.49 5.85
C GLN A 117 2.45 -6.60 7.37
N GLN A 118 1.43 -6.85 8.17
CA GLN A 118 1.58 -6.90 9.63
C GLN A 118 2.61 -7.96 10.05
N ARG A 119 3.68 -7.51 10.73
CA ARG A 119 4.70 -8.36 11.39
C ARG A 119 5.43 -9.36 10.49
N VAL A 120 5.50 -9.10 9.20
CA VAL A 120 6.23 -9.93 8.23
C VAL A 120 7.15 -9.11 7.34
N ALA A 121 8.13 -9.76 6.72
CA ALA A 121 8.96 -9.09 5.74
C ALA A 121 8.15 -8.73 4.49
N TRP A 122 8.46 -7.60 3.85
CA TRP A 122 7.79 -7.12 2.63
C TRP A 122 7.65 -8.20 1.56
N ARG A 123 8.72 -8.99 1.31
CA ARG A 123 8.69 -10.07 0.32
C ARG A 123 7.64 -11.14 0.62
N ASP A 124 7.40 -11.42 1.90
CA ASP A 124 6.44 -12.44 2.33
C ASP A 124 5.00 -11.90 2.20
N ALA A 125 4.79 -10.61 2.52
CA ALA A 125 3.53 -9.93 2.25
C ALA A 125 3.19 -9.91 0.75
N VAL A 126 4.17 -9.59 -0.11
CA VAL A 126 3.99 -9.62 -1.58
C VAL A 126 3.67 -11.01 -2.07
N ARG A 127 4.34 -12.06 -1.55
CA ARG A 127 4.02 -13.46 -1.91
C ARG A 127 2.57 -13.78 -1.54
N SER A 128 2.15 -13.51 -0.29
CA SER A 128 0.78 -13.75 0.16
C SER A 128 -0.24 -13.03 -0.72
N PHE A 129 0.03 -11.78 -1.08
CA PHE A 129 -0.81 -11.01 -1.99
C PHE A 129 -0.92 -11.68 -3.37
N LEU A 130 0.21 -12.05 -3.97
CA LEU A 130 0.24 -12.67 -5.28
C LEU A 130 -0.48 -14.03 -5.30
N ASP A 131 -0.31 -14.84 -4.25
CA ASP A 131 -0.97 -16.14 -4.13
C ASP A 131 -2.49 -15.97 -4.02
N LEU A 132 -2.97 -15.01 -3.22
CA LEU A 132 -4.39 -14.70 -3.09
C LEU A 132 -4.98 -14.14 -4.40
N VAL A 133 -4.33 -13.13 -5.00
CA VAL A 133 -4.85 -12.49 -6.20
C VAL A 133 -4.84 -13.46 -7.40
N ARG A 134 -3.76 -14.21 -7.62
CA ARG A 134 -3.68 -15.17 -8.73
C ARG A 134 -4.70 -16.28 -8.62
N SER A 135 -5.02 -16.71 -7.41
CA SER A 135 -5.96 -17.80 -7.16
C SER A 135 -7.43 -17.39 -7.24
N PHE A 136 -7.75 -16.13 -6.87
CA PHE A 136 -9.14 -15.74 -6.64
C PHE A 136 -9.57 -14.49 -7.40
N ALA A 137 -8.66 -13.82 -8.13
CA ALA A 137 -9.00 -12.66 -8.93
C ALA A 137 -9.71 -13.03 -10.22
N GLU A 138 -10.72 -12.25 -10.58
CA GLU A 138 -11.43 -12.36 -11.86
C GLU A 138 -10.66 -11.65 -12.97
N PRO A 139 -10.85 -12.04 -14.25
CA PRO A 139 -10.37 -11.26 -15.39
C PRO A 139 -10.94 -9.84 -15.34
N ALA A 140 -10.10 -8.86 -15.61
CA ALA A 140 -10.55 -7.47 -15.63
C ALA A 140 -11.30 -7.13 -16.91
N PRO A 141 -12.37 -6.32 -16.86
CA PRO A 141 -13.11 -5.92 -18.07
C PRO A 141 -12.19 -5.19 -19.06
N GLN A 142 -12.12 -5.67 -20.30
CA GLN A 142 -11.37 -5.04 -21.40
C GLN A 142 -9.88 -4.75 -21.08
N SER A 143 -9.26 -5.56 -20.23
CA SER A 143 -7.86 -5.42 -19.84
C SER A 143 -7.20 -6.79 -19.68
N SER A 144 -5.86 -6.83 -19.80
CA SER A 144 -5.07 -8.01 -19.45
C SER A 144 -4.78 -8.12 -17.95
N LEU A 145 -5.20 -7.16 -17.15
CA LEU A 145 -5.11 -7.20 -15.69
C LEU A 145 -6.14 -8.18 -15.10
N ARG A 146 -6.02 -8.39 -13.81
CA ARG A 146 -7.01 -9.11 -13.01
C ARG A 146 -7.59 -8.15 -11.95
N CYS A 147 -8.89 -8.20 -11.74
CA CYS A 147 -9.51 -7.43 -10.67
C CYS A 147 -9.07 -7.96 -9.31
N PHE A 148 -8.78 -7.06 -8.38
CA PHE A 148 -8.56 -7.47 -6.99
C PHE A 148 -9.77 -8.28 -6.50
N PRO A 149 -9.57 -9.39 -5.76
CA PRO A 149 -10.69 -10.26 -5.37
C PRO A 149 -11.76 -9.52 -4.58
N ALA A 150 -13.02 -9.85 -4.84
CA ALA A 150 -14.16 -9.26 -4.15
C ALA A 150 -14.10 -9.49 -2.63
N PRO A 151 -14.68 -8.60 -1.81
CA PRO A 151 -14.74 -8.79 -0.36
C PRO A 151 -15.35 -10.13 0.06
N ALA A 152 -16.33 -10.64 -0.68
CA ALA A 152 -16.95 -11.94 -0.43
C ALA A 152 -15.91 -13.08 -0.44
N VAL A 153 -14.94 -13.03 -1.36
CA VAL A 153 -13.86 -14.02 -1.42
C VAL A 153 -13.09 -14.06 -0.09
N PHE A 154 -12.64 -12.90 0.40
CA PHE A 154 -11.89 -12.83 1.67
C PHE A 154 -12.73 -13.23 2.88
N ARG A 155 -14.04 -12.97 2.87
CA ARG A 155 -14.95 -13.36 3.95
C ARG A 155 -15.14 -14.87 3.99
N ASP A 156 -15.31 -15.50 2.84
CA ASP A 156 -15.71 -16.91 2.72
C ASP A 156 -14.49 -17.85 2.62
N LEU A 157 -13.28 -17.29 2.50
CA LEU A 157 -12.03 -18.04 2.46
C LEU A 157 -11.73 -18.65 3.84
N GLY A 158 -11.66 -19.98 3.93
CA GLY A 158 -11.32 -20.69 5.17
C GLY A 158 -9.87 -20.47 5.61
N LEU A 159 -9.59 -20.60 6.93
CA LEU A 159 -8.26 -20.38 7.51
C LEU A 159 -7.16 -21.25 6.86
N ALA A 160 -7.49 -22.44 6.37
CA ALA A 160 -6.54 -23.30 5.66
C ALA A 160 -6.02 -22.67 4.37
N ARG A 161 -6.87 -21.98 3.62
CA ARG A 161 -6.49 -21.27 2.40
C ARG A 161 -5.65 -20.04 2.70
N TYR A 162 -5.97 -19.29 3.76
CA TYR A 162 -5.12 -18.20 4.23
C TYR A 162 -3.71 -18.68 4.61
N ARG A 163 -3.63 -19.80 5.36
CA ARG A 163 -2.35 -20.40 5.73
C ARG A 163 -1.54 -20.84 4.52
N TRP A 164 -2.20 -21.44 3.52
CA TRP A 164 -1.56 -21.80 2.26
C TRP A 164 -0.93 -20.58 1.57
N ALA A 165 -1.62 -19.44 1.58
CA ALA A 165 -1.10 -18.16 1.07
C ALA A 165 -0.09 -17.48 2.01
N GLY A 166 0.38 -18.13 3.08
CA GLY A 166 1.36 -17.56 4.02
C GLY A 166 0.77 -16.53 5.00
N VAL A 167 -0.55 -16.51 5.17
CA VAL A 167 -1.24 -15.62 6.11
C VAL A 167 -1.57 -16.40 7.38
N ASP A 168 -1.03 -15.94 8.53
CA ASP A 168 -1.33 -16.55 9.82
C ASP A 168 -2.79 -16.32 10.26
N ALA A 169 -3.22 -17.08 11.28
CA ALA A 169 -4.60 -17.09 11.72
C ALA A 169 -5.09 -15.72 12.26
N GLN A 170 -4.19 -14.91 12.84
CA GLN A 170 -4.58 -13.59 13.36
C GLN A 170 -4.87 -12.63 12.21
N ARG A 171 -3.95 -12.51 11.25
CA ARG A 171 -4.15 -11.69 10.04
C ARG A 171 -5.35 -12.17 9.22
N ALA A 172 -5.52 -13.49 9.08
CA ALA A 172 -6.68 -14.08 8.40
C ALA A 172 -8.01 -13.64 9.04
N ARG A 173 -8.12 -13.71 10.37
CA ARG A 173 -9.32 -13.23 11.08
C ARG A 173 -9.57 -11.75 10.88
N THR A 174 -8.50 -10.91 10.91
CA THR A 174 -8.60 -9.48 10.64
C THR A 174 -9.10 -9.22 9.21
N LEU A 175 -8.60 -9.97 8.22
CA LEU A 175 -9.06 -9.88 6.83
C LEU A 175 -10.53 -10.28 6.68
N ILE A 176 -10.96 -11.36 7.32
CA ILE A 176 -12.36 -11.81 7.32
C ILE A 176 -13.27 -10.73 7.93
N GLN A 177 -12.87 -10.14 9.06
CA GLN A 177 -13.64 -9.06 9.71
C GLN A 177 -13.73 -7.81 8.82
N GLY A 178 -12.63 -7.39 8.22
CA GLY A 178 -12.62 -6.30 7.25
C GLY A 178 -13.51 -6.59 6.05
N ALA A 179 -13.45 -7.80 5.51
CA ALA A 179 -14.28 -8.22 4.40
C ALA A 179 -15.79 -8.27 4.76
N THR A 180 -16.13 -8.73 5.96
CA THR A 180 -17.50 -8.69 6.48
C THR A 180 -18.02 -7.27 6.62
N SER A 181 -17.14 -6.34 6.97
CA SER A 181 -17.46 -4.93 7.20
C SER A 181 -17.08 -4.01 6.03
N TRP A 182 -16.80 -4.53 4.85
CA TRP A 182 -16.18 -3.78 3.75
C TRP A 182 -16.92 -2.50 3.35
N ARG A 183 -18.28 -2.51 3.36
CA ARG A 183 -19.08 -1.29 3.08
C ARG A 183 -18.83 -0.19 4.12
N ARG A 184 -18.60 -0.57 5.39
CA ARG A 184 -18.23 0.37 6.44
C ARG A 184 -16.82 0.91 6.25
N LEU A 185 -15.90 0.10 5.69
CA LEU A 185 -14.57 0.57 5.30
C LEU A 185 -14.65 1.58 4.16
N GLU A 186 -15.43 1.31 3.11
CA GLU A 186 -15.61 2.27 2.02
C GLU A 186 -16.22 3.60 2.50
N ALA A 187 -17.14 3.56 3.45
CA ALA A 187 -17.76 4.75 4.03
C ALA A 187 -16.76 5.66 4.79
N LEU A 188 -15.57 5.17 5.16
CA LEU A 188 -14.52 5.98 5.80
C LEU A 188 -14.01 7.11 4.89
N ALA A 189 -14.10 6.94 3.58
CA ALA A 189 -13.69 7.96 2.60
C ALA A 189 -14.46 9.29 2.73
N HIS A 190 -15.62 9.27 3.37
CA HIS A 190 -16.51 10.42 3.55
C HIS A 190 -16.59 10.90 5.01
N ARG A 191 -15.66 10.47 5.85
CA ARG A 191 -15.65 10.80 7.29
C ARG A 191 -14.41 11.57 7.67
N ASP A 192 -14.48 12.22 8.83
CA ASP A 192 -13.30 12.79 9.48
C ASP A 192 -12.22 11.73 9.68
N PRO A 193 -10.95 12.02 9.38
CA PRO A 193 -9.87 11.04 9.50
C PRO A 193 -9.64 10.52 10.93
N ILE A 194 -9.86 11.33 11.97
CA ILE A 194 -9.70 10.92 13.37
C ILE A 194 -10.80 9.93 13.73
N GLU A 195 -12.04 10.20 13.32
CA GLU A 195 -13.15 9.26 13.48
C GLU A 195 -12.89 7.97 12.70
N SER A 196 -12.39 8.09 11.49
CA SER A 196 -12.02 6.94 10.64
C SER A 196 -10.94 6.07 11.29
N ALA A 197 -9.93 6.68 11.93
CA ALA A 197 -8.91 5.96 12.70
C ALA A 197 -9.53 5.15 13.86
N ARG A 198 -10.42 5.78 14.65
CA ARG A 198 -11.11 5.12 15.76
C ARG A 198 -11.96 3.93 15.29
N ARG A 199 -12.68 4.10 14.18
CA ARG A 199 -13.50 3.03 13.58
C ARG A 199 -12.65 1.88 13.04
N LEU A 200 -11.52 2.17 12.42
CA LEU A 200 -10.56 1.13 12.01
C LEU A 200 -10.01 0.37 13.22
N GLN A 201 -9.62 1.09 14.27
CA GLN A 201 -9.05 0.49 15.49
C GLN A 201 -10.08 -0.31 16.32
N SER A 202 -11.38 -0.14 16.08
CA SER A 202 -12.40 -1.01 16.68
C SER A 202 -12.45 -2.42 16.07
N LEU A 203 -11.80 -2.62 14.93
CA LEU A 203 -11.70 -3.96 14.32
C LEU A 203 -10.59 -4.76 15.01
N PRO A 204 -10.86 -6.02 15.43
CA PRO A 204 -9.85 -6.89 16.01
C PRO A 204 -8.62 -7.05 15.11
N GLY A 205 -7.43 -6.85 15.68
CA GLY A 205 -6.17 -6.93 14.93
C GLY A 205 -5.77 -5.66 14.18
N VAL A 206 -6.51 -4.57 14.34
CA VAL A 206 -6.19 -3.26 13.76
C VAL A 206 -5.69 -2.31 14.85
N GLY A 207 -4.39 -2.06 14.86
CA GLY A 207 -3.75 -1.07 15.75
C GLY A 207 -3.51 0.27 15.06
N VAL A 208 -2.74 1.15 15.75
CA VAL A 208 -2.35 2.48 15.26
C VAL A 208 -1.65 2.39 13.91
N TRP A 209 -0.61 1.53 13.79
CA TRP A 209 0.13 1.35 12.55
C TRP A 209 -0.79 1.02 11.36
N THR A 210 -1.67 0.05 11.54
CA THR A 210 -2.60 -0.39 10.48
C THR A 210 -3.59 0.70 10.10
N SER A 211 -4.24 1.32 11.08
CA SER A 211 -5.23 2.38 10.83
C SER A 211 -4.61 3.58 10.14
N GLN A 212 -3.45 4.05 10.61
CA GLN A 212 -2.76 5.19 10.02
C GLN A 212 -2.23 4.88 8.61
N SER A 213 -1.75 3.67 8.36
CA SER A 213 -1.35 3.23 7.02
C SER A 213 -2.54 3.20 6.05
N VAL A 214 -3.70 2.70 6.50
CA VAL A 214 -4.94 2.73 5.68
C VAL A 214 -5.37 4.17 5.39
N LEU A 215 -5.32 5.07 6.36
CA LEU A 215 -5.66 6.48 6.15
C LEU A 215 -4.68 7.18 5.20
N GLY A 216 -3.38 6.92 5.34
CA GLY A 216 -2.36 7.51 4.48
C GLY A 216 -2.46 7.02 3.03
N PHE A 217 -2.42 5.71 2.81
CA PHE A 217 -2.46 5.11 1.48
C PHE A 217 -3.86 5.06 0.87
N GLY A 218 -4.88 4.73 1.68
CA GLY A 218 -6.25 4.57 1.19
C GLY A 218 -6.97 5.88 0.97
N LEU A 219 -6.86 6.81 1.92
CA LEU A 219 -7.61 8.06 1.93
C LEU A 219 -6.77 9.30 1.61
N GLY A 220 -5.44 9.15 1.43
CA GLY A 220 -4.55 10.28 1.15
C GLY A 220 -4.47 11.29 2.31
N TRP A 221 -4.75 10.85 3.55
CA TRP A 221 -4.73 11.76 4.69
C TRP A 221 -3.31 12.28 4.94
N ALA A 222 -3.13 13.59 4.76
CA ALA A 222 -1.82 14.24 4.79
C ALA A 222 -1.13 14.22 6.15
N ASP A 223 -1.85 13.91 7.23
CA ASP A 223 -1.32 13.93 8.59
C ASP A 223 -1.25 12.54 9.28
N ALA A 224 -1.41 11.45 8.52
CA ALA A 224 -1.28 10.10 9.05
C ALA A 224 0.16 9.82 9.53
N VAL A 225 0.30 9.12 10.67
CA VAL A 225 1.61 8.67 11.18
C VAL A 225 1.47 7.23 11.66
N PRO A 226 1.98 6.24 10.92
CA PRO A 226 1.92 4.83 11.29
C PRO A 226 2.98 4.49 12.36
N ALA A 227 2.77 4.96 13.60
CA ALA A 227 3.60 4.59 14.74
C ALA A 227 3.55 3.08 14.98
N GLY A 228 4.68 2.51 15.39
CA GLY A 228 4.89 1.06 15.47
C GLY A 228 5.49 0.46 14.20
N ASP A 229 5.86 1.29 13.22
CA ASP A 229 6.61 0.83 12.04
C ASP A 229 8.06 0.50 12.40
N HIS A 230 8.58 -0.59 11.81
CA HIS A 230 9.93 -1.06 12.12
C HIS A 230 11.04 -0.12 11.62
N ASP A 231 10.87 0.47 10.45
CA ASP A 231 11.93 1.21 9.75
C ASP A 231 11.67 2.73 9.76
N LEU A 232 10.42 3.15 9.87
CA LEU A 232 10.02 4.55 9.74
C LEU A 232 10.64 5.47 10.79
N PRO A 233 10.68 5.12 12.11
CA PRO A 233 11.32 5.96 13.11
C PRO A 233 12.80 6.24 12.79
N ARG A 234 13.53 5.20 12.36
CA ARG A 234 14.94 5.30 11.98
C ARG A 234 15.17 6.16 10.75
N LEU A 235 14.30 6.01 9.75
CA LEU A 235 14.35 6.83 8.53
C LEU A 235 14.10 8.30 8.85
N VAL A 236 13.07 8.61 9.63
CA VAL A 236 12.73 9.96 10.07
C VAL A 236 13.87 10.56 10.89
N GLY A 237 14.38 9.84 11.90
CA GLY A 237 15.48 10.28 12.75
C GLY A 237 16.76 10.54 11.97
N ALA A 238 17.16 9.62 11.09
CA ALA A 238 18.36 9.76 10.28
C ALA A 238 18.31 10.96 9.34
N VAL A 239 17.13 11.25 8.76
CA VAL A 239 17.01 12.35 7.79
C VAL A 239 16.77 13.70 8.46
N LEU A 240 15.96 13.76 9.52
CA LEU A 240 15.60 15.04 10.12
C LEU A 240 16.56 15.48 11.25
N ALA A 241 17.27 14.56 11.90
CA ALA A 241 18.09 14.89 13.05
C ALA A 241 19.47 14.22 13.10
N ASP A 242 19.85 13.45 12.07
CA ASP A 242 21.05 12.60 12.08
C ASP A 242 21.05 11.54 13.21
N GLU A 243 19.85 11.11 13.61
CA GLU A 243 19.59 10.14 14.68
C GLU A 243 19.12 8.77 14.11
N PRO A 244 20.02 7.90 13.62
CA PRO A 244 19.63 6.67 12.91
C PRO A 244 19.01 5.60 13.82
N ARG A 245 18.97 5.81 15.13
CA ARG A 245 18.38 4.92 16.13
C ARG A 245 17.14 5.49 16.81
N ALA A 246 16.51 6.52 16.21
CA ALA A 246 15.28 7.08 16.74
C ALA A 246 14.19 6.00 16.88
N ASP A 247 13.41 6.09 17.93
CA ASP A 247 12.21 5.31 18.21
C ASP A 247 10.93 6.07 17.83
N ASP A 248 9.77 5.47 18.10
CA ASP A 248 8.47 6.08 17.79
C ASP A 248 8.25 7.41 18.50
N ALA A 249 8.68 7.54 19.77
CA ALA A 249 8.52 8.77 20.54
C ALA A 249 9.32 9.90 19.88
N ARG A 250 10.57 9.62 19.56
CA ARG A 250 11.45 10.58 18.88
C ARG A 250 10.96 10.93 17.47
N MET A 251 10.47 9.96 16.74
CA MET A 251 9.85 10.19 15.42
C MET A 251 8.67 11.15 15.52
N LEU A 252 7.78 10.97 16.50
CA LEU A 252 6.61 11.83 16.70
C LEU A 252 7.03 13.26 17.05
N GLU A 253 8.06 13.47 17.88
CA GLU A 253 8.64 14.78 18.18
C GLU A 253 9.18 15.45 16.92
N LEU A 254 9.99 14.74 16.13
CA LEU A 254 10.58 15.24 14.89
C LEU A 254 9.53 15.58 13.81
N LEU A 255 8.40 14.87 13.80
CA LEU A 255 7.28 15.14 12.90
C LEU A 255 6.31 16.21 13.43
N ALA A 256 6.37 16.58 14.71
CA ALA A 256 5.44 17.55 15.30
C ALA A 256 5.40 18.92 14.60
N PRO A 257 6.53 19.51 14.15
CA PRO A 257 6.51 20.76 13.38
C PRO A 257 5.75 20.69 12.06
N PHE A 258 5.55 19.49 11.53
CA PHE A 258 4.88 19.24 10.25
C PHE A 258 3.42 18.80 10.42
N ARG A 259 2.79 19.07 11.56
CA ARG A 259 1.37 18.74 11.78
C ARG A 259 0.49 19.26 10.64
N GLY A 260 -0.43 18.41 10.19
CA GLY A 260 -1.22 18.63 8.97
C GLY A 260 -0.58 18.08 7.69
N HIS A 261 0.73 17.76 7.74
CA HIS A 261 1.50 17.28 6.59
C HIS A 261 2.48 16.15 6.95
N ARG A 262 2.34 15.50 8.11
CA ARG A 262 3.29 14.47 8.58
C ARG A 262 3.39 13.28 7.62
N TRP A 263 2.27 12.82 7.06
CA TRP A 263 2.28 11.79 6.04
C TRP A 263 2.98 12.25 4.75
N ARG A 264 2.81 13.51 4.36
CA ARG A 264 3.53 14.07 3.22
C ARG A 264 5.04 14.05 3.43
N VAL A 265 5.52 14.39 4.64
CA VAL A 265 6.94 14.26 4.99
C VAL A 265 7.37 12.81 4.86
N ILE A 266 6.63 11.87 5.44
CA ILE A 266 6.91 10.43 5.35
C ILE A 266 6.98 9.98 3.89
N ARG A 267 6.05 10.43 3.03
CA ARG A 267 6.06 10.10 1.60
C ARG A 267 7.28 10.66 0.88
N LEU A 268 7.70 11.90 1.18
CA LEU A 268 8.94 12.46 0.65
C LEU A 268 10.16 11.62 1.04
N LEU A 269 10.23 11.16 2.28
CA LEU A 269 11.31 10.31 2.75
C LEU A 269 11.34 8.97 2.00
N HIS A 270 10.20 8.31 1.81
CA HIS A 270 10.09 7.07 1.06
C HIS A 270 10.47 7.23 -0.42
N GLU A 271 10.16 8.37 -1.03
CA GLU A 271 10.43 8.64 -2.45
C GLU A 271 11.84 9.19 -2.69
N SER A 272 12.52 9.69 -1.65
CA SER A 272 13.87 10.25 -1.75
C SER A 272 14.96 9.23 -2.08
N GLY A 273 14.66 7.95 -1.99
CA GLY A 273 15.64 6.87 -2.19
C GLY A 273 16.61 6.68 -1.02
N VAL A 274 16.47 7.42 0.07
CA VAL A 274 17.27 7.22 1.28
C VAL A 274 16.82 5.92 1.95
N PRO A 275 17.70 4.90 2.06
CA PRO A 275 17.33 3.67 2.73
C PRO A 275 17.27 3.88 4.26
N PRO A 276 16.32 3.23 4.96
CA PRO A 276 16.35 3.25 6.40
C PRO A 276 17.64 2.62 6.94
N PRO A 277 18.23 3.19 8.01
CA PRO A 277 19.42 2.62 8.64
C PRO A 277 19.18 1.19 9.12
N ARG A 278 20.10 0.30 8.81
CA ARG A 278 20.03 -1.11 9.20
C ARG A 278 21.08 -1.44 10.23
N PHE A 279 20.66 -1.98 11.37
CA PHE A 279 21.52 -2.45 12.43
C PHE A 279 21.34 -3.96 12.58
N GLY A 280 22.35 -4.74 12.29
CA GLY A 280 22.35 -6.20 12.41
C GLY A 280 23.14 -6.89 11.30
N PRO A 281 23.48 -8.17 11.46
CA PRO A 281 24.21 -8.90 10.43
C PRO A 281 23.42 -8.90 9.12
N ARG A 282 24.10 -8.58 8.02
CA ARG A 282 23.54 -8.76 6.67
C ARG A 282 23.11 -10.22 6.55
N ARG A 283 21.83 -10.52 6.40
CA ARG A 283 21.42 -11.83 5.92
C ARG A 283 22.00 -11.97 4.52
N GLY A 284 23.01 -12.84 4.37
CA GLY A 284 23.53 -13.23 3.08
C GLY A 284 22.40 -13.73 2.16
N PRO A 285 22.63 -13.80 0.84
CA PRO A 285 21.67 -14.40 -0.08
C PRO A 285 21.28 -15.76 0.50
N GLY A 286 19.98 -15.97 0.74
CA GLY A 286 19.48 -17.18 1.38
C GLY A 286 19.98 -18.39 0.64
N VAL A 287 20.72 -19.25 1.32
CA VAL A 287 21.05 -20.60 0.82
C VAL A 287 19.70 -21.29 0.67
N GLY A 288 19.29 -21.50 -0.57
CA GLY A 288 18.09 -22.30 -0.87
C GLY A 288 18.22 -23.68 -0.20
N PRO A 289 17.11 -24.37 0.09
CA PRO A 289 17.16 -25.70 0.66
C PRO A 289 18.06 -26.57 -0.21
N ALA A 290 19.02 -27.24 0.43
CA ALA A 290 19.93 -28.17 -0.23
C ALA A 290 19.12 -29.17 -1.08
N PRO A 291 19.54 -29.47 -2.33
CA PRO A 291 18.85 -30.46 -3.14
C PRO A 291 18.83 -31.77 -2.39
N GLY A 292 17.64 -32.30 -2.14
CA GLY A 292 17.43 -33.56 -1.45
C GLY A 292 18.25 -34.66 -2.12
N ARG A 293 19.09 -35.33 -1.34
CA ARG A 293 19.80 -36.56 -1.76
C ARG A 293 18.73 -37.55 -2.26
N ARG A 294 18.69 -37.76 -3.55
CA ARG A 294 17.94 -38.88 -4.16
C ARG A 294 18.60 -40.15 -3.64
N GLY A 295 17.85 -40.92 -2.81
CA GLY A 295 18.23 -42.25 -2.40
C GLY A 295 18.34 -43.13 -3.65
N GLY A 296 19.55 -43.62 -3.90
CA GLY A 296 19.79 -44.62 -4.94
C GLY A 296 19.08 -45.95 -4.60
N PRO A 297 18.70 -46.75 -5.61
CA PRO A 297 17.99 -48.01 -5.39
C PRO A 297 18.90 -49.02 -4.67
N ARG A 298 18.42 -49.59 -3.56
CA ARG A 298 19.04 -50.73 -2.91
C ARG A 298 18.99 -51.95 -3.88
N ARG A 299 20.14 -52.37 -4.37
CA ARG A 299 20.29 -53.67 -5.02
C ARG A 299 19.96 -54.79 -4.02
N ARG A 300 18.92 -55.57 -4.30
CA ARG A 300 18.72 -56.87 -3.65
C ARG A 300 19.77 -57.83 -4.22
N GLY A 301 20.69 -58.31 -3.39
CA GLY A 301 21.53 -59.45 -3.69
C GLY A 301 20.75 -60.73 -3.48
N SER A 302 20.72 -61.55 -4.49
CA SER A 302 20.33 -62.96 -4.44
C SER A 302 21.45 -63.77 -3.85
N GLY A 303 21.14 -64.64 -2.95
CA GLY A 303 21.93 -65.71 -2.37
C GLY A 303 21.06 -66.51 -1.41
#